data_2dd92f89026ded8c2fa558c8bd65fb8f
#
_entry.id   2dd92f89026ded8c2fa558c8bd65fb8f
#
_cell.length_a   1.000
_cell.length_b   1.000
_cell.length_c   1.000
_cell.angle_alpha   90.00
_cell.angle_beta   90.00
_cell.angle_gamma   90.00
#
_symmetry.space_group_name_H-M   'P 1'
#
loop_
_entity.id
_entity.type
_entity.pdbx_description
1 polymer ?
#
loop_
_entity_poly.entity_id
_entity_poly.type
_entity_poly.pdbx_seq_one_letter_code
_entity_poly.pdbx_strand_id
1 'polypeptide(L)'
;MRMNYQMAWPYFPEHEIDWLLKEFKNILQGNASLSMGPRVKEFEDIFANYVGAEYAVGTNSCTAALEIALRSIGVQDGDEVIIPVETFIATGSAVVSEGATPVFCDIDPKTFCISLKELKKQVTKKTKAVIIVHMAGMISPDALKIKAFCQQENIILIEDAAHAIGASIQGIRAGNIGDISCFSFYPTKILTTAEGGMLLCSDKELYEKANSLRNRGRDMSTQGEVYSRLGTNNRMTEFAALLGISQLKCLNDFLRTRRTIASIYNEKIQASNISHLAQPVIVPEEINHAYWRYLITLDPSIDRELIKDELDKDNIASDWAYYPALHLQPYFVQKYGISKGLCPVAEDSLERNFCLPINSTMNKEDALFVVECFIKAVQGQL
;
A
#
# COMPACT_ATOMS: atom_id res chain seq x y z
N MET A 1 8.15 28.97 -15.24
CA MET A 1 7.40 28.41 -14.09
C MET A 1 8.40 27.61 -13.28
N ARG A 2 8.50 27.82 -11.96
CA ARG A 2 9.27 26.90 -11.10
C ARG A 2 8.59 25.54 -11.17
N MET A 3 9.34 24.46 -11.45
CA MET A 3 8.81 23.11 -11.40
C MET A 3 8.35 22.79 -9.98
N ASN A 4 7.29 22.05 -9.85
CA ASN A 4 6.72 21.65 -8.54
C ASN A 4 6.94 20.14 -8.37
N TYR A 5 7.86 19.76 -7.48
CA TYR A 5 8.25 18.36 -7.24
C TYR A 5 7.33 17.75 -6.19
N GLN A 6 6.20 17.20 -6.64
CA GLN A 6 5.20 16.59 -5.77
C GLN A 6 5.59 15.17 -5.34
N MET A 7 5.18 14.78 -4.12
CA MET A 7 5.36 13.42 -3.59
C MET A 7 4.72 12.34 -4.46
N ALA A 8 3.60 12.65 -5.09
CA ALA A 8 2.90 11.79 -6.03
C ALA A 8 2.20 12.65 -7.08
N TRP A 9 2.22 12.20 -8.31
CA TRP A 9 1.52 12.83 -9.40
C TRP A 9 0.96 11.76 -10.33
N PRO A 10 -0.37 11.64 -10.49
CA PRO A 10 -0.97 10.74 -11.46
C PRO A 10 -0.52 11.13 -12.88
N TYR A 11 -0.07 10.15 -13.64
CA TYR A 11 0.40 10.38 -15.00
C TYR A 11 -0.34 9.50 -15.99
N PHE A 12 -0.89 10.12 -17.01
CA PHE A 12 -1.55 9.45 -18.14
C PHE A 12 -0.87 9.93 -19.44
N PRO A 13 -0.22 9.04 -20.21
CA PRO A 13 0.30 9.39 -21.54
C PRO A 13 -0.82 9.83 -22.49
N GLU A 14 -0.52 10.73 -23.43
CA GLU A 14 -1.52 11.31 -24.32
C GLU A 14 -2.35 10.28 -25.08
N HIS A 15 -1.69 9.23 -25.60
CA HIS A 15 -2.41 8.16 -26.30
C HIS A 15 -3.36 7.35 -25.39
N GLU A 16 -3.10 7.26 -24.10
CA GLU A 16 -4.03 6.65 -23.14
C GLU A 16 -5.16 7.63 -22.77
N ILE A 17 -4.89 8.93 -22.72
CA ILE A 17 -5.95 9.95 -22.55
C ILE A 17 -6.96 9.87 -23.71
N ASP A 18 -6.50 9.84 -24.96
CA ASP A 18 -7.37 9.71 -26.13
C ASP A 18 -8.22 8.44 -26.08
N TRP A 19 -7.60 7.31 -25.71
CA TRP A 19 -8.33 6.05 -25.54
C TRP A 19 -9.37 6.15 -24.43
N LEU A 20 -9.04 6.70 -23.27
CA LEU A 20 -9.97 6.88 -22.14
C LEU A 20 -11.15 7.77 -22.52
N LEU A 21 -10.92 8.90 -23.19
CA LEU A 21 -11.99 9.81 -23.63
C LEU A 21 -12.97 9.10 -24.57
N LYS A 22 -12.46 8.26 -25.49
CA LYS A 22 -13.29 7.47 -26.39
C LYS A 22 -14.14 6.45 -25.62
N GLU A 23 -13.55 5.70 -24.69
CA GLU A 23 -14.25 4.69 -23.90
C GLU A 23 -15.25 5.33 -22.92
N PHE A 24 -14.92 6.45 -22.29
CA PHE A 24 -15.85 7.22 -21.43
C PHE A 24 -17.06 7.69 -22.24
N LYS A 25 -16.83 8.25 -23.45
CA LYS A 25 -17.91 8.65 -24.34
C LYS A 25 -18.81 7.48 -24.68
N ASN A 26 -18.26 6.29 -24.94
CA ASN A 26 -19.01 5.08 -25.25
C ASN A 26 -19.94 4.69 -24.10
N ILE A 27 -19.45 4.71 -22.85
CA ILE A 27 -20.25 4.46 -21.64
C ILE A 27 -21.39 5.52 -21.53
N LEU A 28 -21.05 6.81 -21.67
CA LEU A 28 -22.03 7.92 -21.54
C LEU A 28 -23.10 7.91 -22.63
N GLN A 29 -22.83 7.30 -23.78
CA GLN A 29 -23.82 7.08 -24.84
C GLN A 29 -24.77 5.90 -24.55
N GLY A 30 -24.63 5.22 -23.41
CA GLY A 30 -25.51 4.11 -23.01
C GLY A 30 -25.12 2.74 -23.58
N ASN A 31 -23.92 2.61 -24.16
CA ASN A 31 -23.43 1.36 -24.74
C ASN A 31 -22.84 0.38 -23.72
N ALA A 32 -22.71 0.79 -22.45
CA ALA A 32 -22.23 -0.07 -21.36
C ALA A 32 -22.81 0.36 -20.02
N SER A 33 -22.73 -0.52 -19.02
CA SER A 33 -23.07 -0.24 -17.62
C SER A 33 -22.20 0.91 -17.05
N LEU A 34 -22.68 1.56 -15.99
CA LEU A 34 -21.88 2.53 -15.22
C LEU A 34 -21.08 1.86 -14.09
N SER A 35 -21.48 0.66 -13.69
CA SER A 35 -20.90 -0.08 -12.56
C SER A 35 -21.08 -1.58 -12.75
N MET A 36 -20.14 -2.39 -12.29
CA MET A 36 -20.20 -3.86 -12.33
C MET A 36 -20.42 -4.42 -13.75
N GLY A 37 -19.86 -3.77 -14.74
CA GLY A 37 -19.94 -4.17 -16.13
C GLY A 37 -18.65 -4.85 -16.64
N PRO A 38 -18.49 -4.95 -17.97
CA PRO A 38 -17.40 -5.72 -18.57
C PRO A 38 -16.01 -5.13 -18.31
N ARG A 39 -15.87 -3.82 -18.12
CA ARG A 39 -14.57 -3.20 -17.86
C ARG A 39 -14.05 -3.49 -16.45
N VAL A 40 -14.94 -3.58 -15.45
CA VAL A 40 -14.57 -4.05 -14.11
C VAL A 40 -14.04 -5.47 -14.19
N LYS A 41 -14.73 -6.37 -14.89
CA LYS A 41 -14.27 -7.75 -15.06
C LYS A 41 -12.95 -7.84 -15.84
N GLU A 42 -12.79 -7.05 -16.89
CA GLU A 42 -11.54 -6.97 -17.66
C GLU A 42 -10.37 -6.52 -16.75
N PHE A 43 -10.58 -5.47 -15.94
CA PHE A 43 -9.55 -4.99 -15.03
C PHE A 43 -9.20 -6.03 -13.96
N GLU A 44 -10.20 -6.71 -13.40
CA GLU A 44 -9.99 -7.82 -12.46
C GLU A 44 -9.12 -8.92 -13.09
N ASP A 45 -9.43 -9.36 -14.30
CA ASP A 45 -8.73 -10.44 -14.97
C ASP A 45 -7.28 -10.09 -15.32
N ILE A 46 -7.05 -8.91 -15.91
CA ILE A 46 -5.68 -8.49 -16.26
C ILE A 46 -4.83 -8.19 -15.02
N PHE A 47 -5.45 -7.70 -13.94
CA PHE A 47 -4.75 -7.43 -12.69
C PHE A 47 -4.38 -8.72 -11.95
N ALA A 48 -5.32 -9.69 -11.88
CA ALA A 48 -5.05 -11.02 -11.33
C ALA A 48 -3.89 -11.70 -12.10
N ASN A 49 -3.95 -11.68 -13.43
CA ASN A 49 -2.88 -12.22 -14.27
C ASN A 49 -1.54 -11.49 -14.05
N TYR A 50 -1.55 -10.16 -13.93
CA TYR A 50 -0.35 -9.39 -13.66
C TYR A 50 0.31 -9.78 -12.34
N VAL A 51 -0.46 -9.96 -11.27
CA VAL A 51 0.05 -10.36 -9.95
C VAL A 51 0.42 -11.85 -9.90
N GLY A 52 -0.32 -12.71 -10.61
CA GLY A 52 -0.20 -14.15 -10.59
C GLY A 52 -1.19 -14.83 -9.65
N ALA A 53 -2.29 -14.15 -9.30
CA ALA A 53 -3.40 -14.70 -8.53
C ALA A 53 -4.47 -15.29 -9.47
N GLU A 54 -5.31 -16.20 -8.94
CA GLU A 54 -6.39 -16.79 -9.75
C GLU A 54 -7.62 -15.89 -9.85
N TYR A 55 -7.95 -15.17 -8.78
CA TYR A 55 -9.16 -14.36 -8.68
C TYR A 55 -8.86 -12.95 -8.20
N ALA A 56 -9.63 -12.00 -8.75
CA ALA A 56 -9.63 -10.61 -8.32
C ALA A 56 -11.06 -10.09 -8.13
N VAL A 57 -11.22 -9.20 -7.16
CA VAL A 57 -12.48 -8.53 -6.84
C VAL A 57 -12.22 -7.03 -6.73
N GLY A 58 -12.64 -6.26 -7.74
CA GLY A 58 -12.51 -4.80 -7.76
C GLY A 58 -13.44 -4.15 -6.74
N THR A 59 -12.90 -3.28 -5.92
CA THR A 59 -13.61 -2.56 -4.86
C THR A 59 -13.50 -1.04 -5.04
N ASN A 60 -14.30 -0.28 -4.30
CA ASN A 60 -14.25 1.18 -4.34
C ASN A 60 -13.08 1.78 -3.54
N SER A 61 -12.38 0.98 -2.75
CA SER A 61 -11.16 1.39 -2.01
C SER A 61 -10.42 0.17 -1.47
N CYS A 62 -9.12 0.33 -1.10
CA CYS A 62 -8.38 -0.70 -0.38
C CYS A 62 -8.94 -0.94 1.04
N THR A 63 -9.46 0.09 1.69
CA THR A 63 -10.14 -0.05 2.99
C THR A 63 -11.29 -1.06 2.88
N ALA A 64 -12.14 -0.91 1.87
CA ALA A 64 -13.21 -1.85 1.58
C ALA A 64 -12.69 -3.26 1.23
N ALA A 65 -11.56 -3.36 0.52
CA ALA A 65 -10.93 -4.65 0.23
C ALA A 65 -10.46 -5.35 1.51
N LEU A 66 -9.84 -4.62 2.46
CA LEU A 66 -9.42 -5.15 3.76
C LEU A 66 -10.61 -5.61 4.62
N GLU A 67 -11.67 -4.81 4.70
CA GLU A 67 -12.91 -5.18 5.41
C GLU A 67 -13.54 -6.46 4.81
N ILE A 68 -13.65 -6.53 3.47
CA ILE A 68 -14.15 -7.71 2.78
C ILE A 68 -13.24 -8.92 3.02
N ALA A 69 -11.92 -8.75 3.01
CA ALA A 69 -10.97 -9.83 3.28
C ALA A 69 -11.21 -10.45 4.67
N LEU A 70 -11.27 -9.60 5.71
CA LEU A 70 -11.51 -10.03 7.09
C LEU A 70 -12.89 -10.71 7.25
N ARG A 71 -13.93 -10.11 6.68
CA ARG A 71 -15.29 -10.68 6.70
C ARG A 71 -15.38 -12.01 5.95
N SER A 72 -14.65 -12.17 4.83
CA SER A 72 -14.65 -13.39 4.02
C SER A 72 -14.07 -14.59 4.77
N ILE A 73 -13.11 -14.37 5.67
CA ILE A 73 -12.51 -15.42 6.51
C ILE A 73 -13.26 -15.61 7.85
N GLY A 74 -14.39 -14.89 8.04
CA GLY A 74 -15.24 -15.01 9.22
C GLY A 74 -14.64 -14.44 10.49
N VAL A 75 -13.91 -13.32 10.39
CA VAL A 75 -13.47 -12.54 11.56
C VAL A 75 -14.69 -11.99 12.28
N GLN A 76 -14.69 -12.07 13.61
CA GLN A 76 -15.82 -11.68 14.48
C GLN A 76 -15.33 -11.17 15.83
N ASP A 77 -16.28 -10.73 16.66
CA ASP A 77 -16.00 -10.33 18.05
C ASP A 77 -15.31 -11.45 18.84
N GLY A 78 -14.26 -11.08 19.56
CA GLY A 78 -13.39 -12.01 20.30
C GLY A 78 -12.18 -12.52 19.53
N ASP A 79 -12.14 -12.38 18.22
CA ASP A 79 -10.96 -12.69 17.41
C ASP A 79 -9.91 -11.59 17.52
N GLU A 80 -8.64 -11.96 17.31
CA GLU A 80 -7.51 -11.06 17.25
C GLU A 80 -6.90 -11.05 15.85
N VAL A 81 -6.55 -9.85 15.35
CA VAL A 81 -5.83 -9.68 14.10
C VAL A 81 -4.54 -8.91 14.38
N ILE A 82 -3.41 -9.53 14.10
CA ILE A 82 -2.09 -8.89 14.28
C ILE A 82 -1.82 -7.97 13.10
N ILE A 83 -1.44 -6.72 13.40
CA ILE A 83 -1.13 -5.68 12.40
C ILE A 83 0.13 -4.93 12.78
N PRO A 84 0.98 -4.48 11.84
CA PRO A 84 2.10 -3.59 12.16
C PRO A 84 1.58 -2.21 12.57
N VAL A 85 2.33 -1.52 13.41
CA VAL A 85 1.99 -0.14 13.82
C VAL A 85 2.45 0.91 12.80
N GLU A 86 3.36 0.55 11.91
CA GLU A 86 3.72 1.35 10.74
C GLU A 86 2.81 0.99 9.57
N THR A 87 1.68 1.67 9.52
CA THR A 87 0.68 1.50 8.48
C THR A 87 -0.28 2.69 8.45
N PHE A 88 -1.02 2.82 7.35
CA PHE A 88 -2.15 3.75 7.27
C PHE A 88 -3.30 3.29 8.18
N ILE A 89 -4.08 4.26 8.67
CA ILE A 89 -5.20 4.02 9.58
C ILE A 89 -6.18 2.93 9.09
N ALA A 90 -6.31 2.76 7.76
CA ALA A 90 -7.25 1.82 7.15
C ALA A 90 -7.01 0.36 7.58
N THR A 91 -5.75 -0.05 7.76
CA THR A 91 -5.41 -1.41 8.19
C THR A 91 -5.99 -1.71 9.58
N GLY A 92 -5.87 -0.77 10.52
CA GLY A 92 -6.44 -0.92 11.86
C GLY A 92 -7.94 -0.71 11.90
N SER A 93 -8.47 0.25 11.15
CA SER A 93 -9.91 0.51 11.12
C SER A 93 -10.69 -0.65 10.51
N ALA A 94 -10.15 -1.33 9.50
CA ALA A 94 -10.77 -2.53 8.94
C ALA A 94 -10.92 -3.65 9.97
N VAL A 95 -9.92 -3.88 10.83
CA VAL A 95 -10.01 -4.87 11.92
C VAL A 95 -11.10 -4.50 12.89
N VAL A 96 -11.16 -3.23 13.30
CA VAL A 96 -12.15 -2.75 14.27
C VAL A 96 -13.57 -2.76 13.70
N SER A 97 -13.76 -2.45 12.43
CA SER A 97 -15.08 -2.45 11.79
C SER A 97 -15.68 -3.86 11.64
N GLU A 98 -14.84 -4.89 11.59
CA GLU A 98 -15.29 -6.29 11.61
C GLU A 98 -15.45 -6.87 13.04
N GLY A 99 -15.32 -6.04 14.08
CA GLY A 99 -15.55 -6.42 15.49
C GLY A 99 -14.33 -7.07 16.15
N ALA A 100 -13.25 -7.33 15.46
CA ALA A 100 -12.05 -7.94 16.01
C ALA A 100 -11.17 -6.94 16.79
N THR A 101 -10.27 -7.48 17.58
CA THR A 101 -9.27 -6.70 18.32
C THR A 101 -7.97 -6.62 17.53
N PRO A 102 -7.50 -5.41 17.16
CA PRO A 102 -6.19 -5.27 16.57
C PRO A 102 -5.09 -5.53 17.62
N VAL A 103 -4.18 -6.42 17.31
CA VAL A 103 -2.98 -6.68 18.10
C VAL A 103 -1.81 -5.99 17.42
N PHE A 104 -1.29 -4.95 18.07
CA PHE A 104 -0.24 -4.10 17.51
C PHE A 104 1.12 -4.77 17.59
N CYS A 105 1.82 -4.83 16.47
CA CYS A 105 3.12 -5.43 16.35
C CYS A 105 4.17 -4.40 15.93
N ASP A 106 5.32 -4.45 16.59
CA ASP A 106 6.45 -3.56 16.27
C ASP A 106 7.12 -3.96 14.95
N ILE A 107 7.96 -3.10 14.42
CA ILE A 107 8.59 -3.22 13.10
C ILE A 107 10.10 -3.51 13.20
N ASP A 108 10.68 -3.87 12.08
CA ASP A 108 12.12 -3.80 11.87
C ASP A 108 12.51 -2.37 11.46
N PRO A 109 13.44 -1.71 12.18
CA PRO A 109 13.79 -0.30 11.94
C PRO A 109 14.49 -0.07 10.59
N LYS A 110 15.01 -1.12 9.95
CA LYS A 110 15.74 -1.00 8.66
C LYS A 110 14.80 -1.08 7.47
N THR A 111 13.64 -1.71 7.63
CA THR A 111 12.71 -2.00 6.54
C THR A 111 11.34 -1.37 6.74
N PHE A 112 11.03 -0.92 7.95
CA PHE A 112 9.73 -0.41 8.37
C PHE A 112 8.58 -1.42 8.22
N CYS A 113 8.92 -2.70 7.99
CA CYS A 113 7.99 -3.79 7.87
C CYS A 113 7.96 -4.63 9.15
N ILE A 114 6.87 -5.36 9.37
CA ILE A 114 6.80 -6.36 10.43
C ILE A 114 7.85 -7.44 10.22
N SER A 115 8.52 -7.89 11.31
CA SER A 115 9.44 -9.02 11.27
C SER A 115 8.79 -10.27 11.87
N LEU A 116 9.24 -11.46 11.41
CA LEU A 116 8.78 -12.72 11.99
C LEU A 116 9.07 -12.83 13.49
N LYS A 117 10.19 -12.25 13.95
CA LYS A 117 10.57 -12.23 15.35
C LYS A 117 9.56 -11.50 16.22
N GLU A 118 9.14 -10.31 15.80
CA GLU A 118 8.16 -9.51 16.54
C GLU A 118 6.76 -10.10 16.43
N LEU A 119 6.38 -10.61 15.25
CA LEU A 119 5.11 -11.29 15.02
C LEU A 119 4.90 -12.47 16.00
N LYS A 120 5.90 -13.35 16.15
CA LYS A 120 5.82 -14.51 17.03
C LYS A 120 5.54 -14.18 18.50
N LYS A 121 5.89 -12.99 18.96
CA LYS A 121 5.61 -12.53 20.32
C LYS A 121 4.14 -12.21 20.56
N GLN A 122 3.41 -11.88 19.47
CA GLN A 122 2.05 -11.38 19.52
C GLN A 122 0.99 -12.47 19.30
N VAL A 123 1.38 -13.66 18.81
CA VAL A 123 0.44 -14.74 18.50
C VAL A 123 -0.16 -15.32 19.77
N THR A 124 -1.50 -15.43 19.79
CA THR A 124 -2.29 -16.05 20.85
C THR A 124 -3.23 -17.10 20.26
N LYS A 125 -3.97 -17.82 21.12
CA LYS A 125 -5.02 -18.76 20.67
C LYS A 125 -6.22 -18.09 20.01
N LYS A 126 -6.34 -16.74 20.12
CA LYS A 126 -7.40 -15.95 19.50
C LYS A 126 -6.97 -15.35 18.16
N THR A 127 -5.70 -15.47 17.80
CA THR A 127 -5.17 -14.92 16.55
C THR A 127 -5.82 -15.61 15.36
N LYS A 128 -6.66 -14.90 14.64
CA LYS A 128 -7.38 -15.37 13.46
C LYS A 128 -6.63 -15.07 12.17
N ALA A 129 -6.01 -13.88 12.10
CA ALA A 129 -5.29 -13.43 10.92
C ALA A 129 -4.09 -12.55 11.30
N VAL A 130 -3.15 -12.46 10.37
CA VAL A 130 -2.06 -11.48 10.36
C VAL A 130 -2.21 -10.65 9.11
N ILE A 131 -2.15 -9.32 9.24
CA ILE A 131 -2.00 -8.42 8.10
C ILE A 131 -0.56 -7.94 8.07
N ILE A 132 0.17 -8.27 7.00
CA ILE A 132 1.48 -7.66 6.73
C ILE A 132 1.31 -6.48 5.79
N VAL A 133 2.04 -5.41 6.05
CA VAL A 133 2.05 -4.22 5.19
C VAL A 133 3.38 -4.14 4.46
N HIS A 134 3.33 -4.01 3.14
CA HIS A 134 4.50 -3.84 2.30
C HIS A 134 4.87 -2.35 2.24
N MET A 135 5.51 -1.87 3.31
CA MET A 135 5.70 -0.43 3.56
C MET A 135 6.51 0.26 2.47
N ALA A 136 6.10 1.46 2.09
CA ALA A 136 6.71 2.32 1.06
C ALA A 136 6.91 1.67 -0.33
N GLY A 137 6.41 0.44 -0.53
CA GLY A 137 6.60 -0.35 -1.75
C GLY A 137 7.66 -1.45 -1.60
N MET A 138 8.14 -1.69 -0.39
CA MET A 138 9.01 -2.80 -0.02
C MET A 138 8.17 -4.01 0.40
N ILE A 139 8.37 -5.16 -0.20
CA ILE A 139 7.86 -6.40 0.38
C ILE A 139 8.61 -6.66 1.69
N SER A 140 7.87 -6.99 2.76
CA SER A 140 8.52 -7.40 4.02
C SER A 140 9.55 -8.50 3.74
N PRO A 141 10.82 -8.33 4.10
CA PRO A 141 11.86 -9.35 3.84
C PRO A 141 11.56 -10.71 4.49
N ASP A 142 10.75 -10.70 5.54
CA ASP A 142 10.30 -11.94 6.20
C ASP A 142 8.96 -12.47 5.64
N ALA A 143 8.37 -11.88 4.60
CA ALA A 143 7.03 -12.24 4.12
C ALA A 143 6.87 -13.75 3.84
N LEU A 144 7.83 -14.38 3.16
CA LEU A 144 7.80 -15.81 2.88
C LEU A 144 7.92 -16.68 4.13
N LYS A 145 8.74 -16.26 5.11
CA LYS A 145 8.88 -16.94 6.40
C LYS A 145 7.62 -16.75 7.27
N ILE A 146 7.01 -15.55 7.21
CA ILE A 146 5.73 -15.27 7.89
C ILE A 146 4.64 -16.14 7.29
N LYS A 147 4.59 -16.28 5.95
CA LYS A 147 3.63 -17.18 5.29
C LYS A 147 3.75 -18.61 5.79
N ALA A 148 4.98 -19.15 5.82
CA ALA A 148 5.23 -20.51 6.31
C ALA A 148 4.83 -20.67 7.78
N PHE A 149 5.12 -19.69 8.62
CA PHE A 149 4.72 -19.68 10.02
C PHE A 149 3.20 -19.62 10.19
N CYS A 150 2.51 -18.75 9.48
CA CYS A 150 1.04 -18.65 9.53
C CYS A 150 0.37 -19.97 9.10
N GLN A 151 0.90 -20.64 8.08
CA GLN A 151 0.41 -21.96 7.67
C GLN A 151 0.57 -23.03 8.77
N GLN A 152 1.69 -23.04 9.50
CA GLN A 152 1.94 -23.96 10.61
C GLN A 152 0.98 -23.73 11.78
N GLU A 153 0.64 -22.48 12.05
CA GLU A 153 -0.25 -22.08 13.15
C GLU A 153 -1.74 -22.03 12.75
N ASN A 154 -2.09 -22.34 11.49
CA ASN A 154 -3.44 -22.20 10.92
C ASN A 154 -4.00 -20.76 11.03
N ILE A 155 -3.14 -19.77 10.83
CA ILE A 155 -3.46 -18.35 10.81
C ILE A 155 -3.53 -17.89 9.36
N ILE A 156 -4.54 -17.10 9.01
CA ILE A 156 -4.67 -16.52 7.65
C ILE A 156 -3.71 -15.35 7.51
N LEU A 157 -2.94 -15.34 6.42
CA LEU A 157 -2.07 -14.23 6.06
C LEU A 157 -2.75 -13.32 5.05
N ILE A 158 -2.92 -12.05 5.39
CA ILE A 158 -3.42 -11.00 4.51
C ILE A 158 -2.27 -10.06 4.16
N GLU A 159 -2.10 -9.74 2.88
CA GLU A 159 -1.17 -8.69 2.43
C GLU A 159 -1.92 -7.37 2.27
N ASP A 160 -1.56 -6.35 3.02
CA ASP A 160 -1.84 -4.97 2.64
C ASP A 160 -0.75 -4.51 1.67
N ALA A 161 -1.03 -4.70 0.39
CA ALA A 161 -0.14 -4.37 -0.72
C ALA A 161 -0.43 -2.97 -1.32
N ALA A 162 -1.11 -2.09 -0.56
CA ALA A 162 -1.52 -0.76 -1.01
C ALA A 162 -0.37 0.11 -1.54
N HIS A 163 0.88 -0.17 -1.17
CA HIS A 163 2.08 0.55 -1.60
C HIS A 163 2.94 -0.25 -2.58
N ALA A 164 2.66 -1.53 -2.81
CA ALA A 164 3.63 -2.47 -3.36
C ALA A 164 3.27 -3.05 -4.73
N ILE A 165 2.39 -2.38 -5.48
CA ILE A 165 2.11 -2.81 -6.86
C ILE A 165 3.42 -2.86 -7.67
N GLY A 166 3.71 -4.03 -8.25
CA GLY A 166 4.93 -4.27 -9.03
C GLY A 166 6.20 -4.54 -8.22
N ALA A 167 6.11 -4.59 -6.88
CA ALA A 167 7.16 -5.16 -6.05
C ALA A 167 7.20 -6.69 -6.17
N SER A 168 8.38 -7.29 -5.95
CA SER A 168 8.53 -8.76 -5.87
C SER A 168 9.66 -9.17 -4.94
N ILE A 169 9.56 -10.36 -4.37
CA ILE A 169 10.61 -11.05 -3.62
C ILE A 169 10.86 -12.42 -4.24
N GLN A 170 12.10 -12.73 -4.61
CA GLN A 170 12.47 -14.00 -5.26
C GLN A 170 11.58 -14.33 -6.48
N GLY A 171 11.16 -13.33 -7.23
CA GLY A 171 10.26 -13.46 -8.39
C GLY A 171 8.76 -13.53 -8.07
N ILE A 172 8.35 -13.68 -6.81
CA ILE A 172 6.95 -13.68 -6.38
C ILE A 172 6.51 -12.24 -6.17
N ARG A 173 5.44 -11.82 -6.84
CA ARG A 173 4.93 -10.44 -6.71
C ARG A 173 4.18 -10.24 -5.39
N ALA A 174 4.24 -9.02 -4.85
CA ALA A 174 3.34 -8.56 -3.80
C ALA A 174 1.90 -8.83 -4.24
N GLY A 175 1.11 -9.39 -3.35
CA GLY A 175 -0.25 -9.81 -3.62
C GLY A 175 -0.41 -11.30 -3.96
N ASN A 176 0.70 -12.04 -4.10
CA ASN A 176 0.68 -13.49 -4.38
C ASN A 176 1.47 -14.30 -3.32
N ILE A 177 1.65 -13.73 -2.13
CA ILE A 177 2.34 -14.37 -1.00
C ILE A 177 1.32 -14.83 0.05
N GLY A 178 0.39 -13.96 0.42
CA GLY A 178 -0.67 -14.22 1.40
C GLY A 178 -1.75 -15.18 0.92
N ASP A 179 -2.74 -15.43 1.76
CA ASP A 179 -3.97 -16.12 1.38
C ASP A 179 -4.93 -15.18 0.67
N ILE A 180 -4.91 -13.91 1.08
CA ILE A 180 -5.66 -12.80 0.50
C ILE A 180 -4.72 -11.60 0.43
N SER A 181 -4.91 -10.76 -0.58
CA SER A 181 -4.19 -9.50 -0.68
C SER A 181 -5.09 -8.33 -1.09
N CYS A 182 -4.72 -7.12 -0.66
CA CYS A 182 -5.50 -5.91 -0.89
C CYS A 182 -4.61 -4.81 -1.47
N PHE A 183 -5.07 -4.21 -2.58
CA PHE A 183 -4.38 -3.12 -3.28
C PHE A 183 -5.18 -1.83 -3.24
N SER A 184 -4.49 -0.70 -3.29
CA SER A 184 -5.06 0.63 -3.37
C SER A 184 -4.76 1.28 -4.71
N PHE A 185 -5.77 1.93 -5.27
CA PHE A 185 -5.65 2.74 -6.47
C PHE A 185 -5.99 4.22 -6.20
N TYR A 186 -5.76 4.67 -4.97
CA TYR A 186 -5.88 6.07 -4.59
C TYR A 186 -4.91 6.96 -5.41
N PRO A 187 -5.18 8.26 -5.64
CA PRO A 187 -4.36 9.13 -6.50
C PRO A 187 -2.87 9.20 -6.18
N THR A 188 -2.48 8.95 -4.93
CA THR A 188 -1.05 8.95 -4.54
C THR A 188 -0.33 7.65 -4.83
N LYS A 189 -1.05 6.59 -5.23
CA LYS A 189 -0.46 5.27 -5.51
C LYS A 189 0.24 5.24 -6.88
N ILE A 190 1.06 4.22 -7.10
CA ILE A 190 1.83 4.06 -8.36
C ILE A 190 0.91 3.90 -9.56
N LEU A 191 -0.21 3.18 -9.35
CA LEU A 191 -1.34 3.05 -10.28
C LEU A 191 -2.59 3.62 -9.61
N THR A 192 -3.35 4.45 -10.32
CA THR A 192 -4.56 5.06 -9.78
C THR A 192 -5.79 4.82 -10.63
N THR A 193 -6.94 4.75 -9.96
CA THR A 193 -8.28 4.79 -10.56
C THR A 193 -9.11 5.96 -10.02
N ALA A 194 -8.46 7.02 -9.52
CA ALA A 194 -8.97 8.07 -8.65
C ALA A 194 -9.35 7.48 -7.26
N GLU A 195 -10.43 6.76 -7.16
CA GLU A 195 -10.78 5.91 -6.03
C GLU A 195 -10.91 4.46 -6.51
N GLY A 196 -10.41 3.51 -5.72
CA GLY A 196 -10.48 2.10 -6.05
C GLY A 196 -9.57 1.24 -5.20
N GLY A 197 -9.84 -0.05 -5.24
CA GLY A 197 -9.04 -1.10 -4.63
C GLY A 197 -9.25 -2.43 -5.35
N MET A 198 -8.44 -3.41 -5.00
CA MET A 198 -8.55 -4.77 -5.51
C MET A 198 -8.25 -5.75 -4.39
N LEU A 199 -9.12 -6.73 -4.19
CA LEU A 199 -8.84 -7.90 -3.39
C LEU A 199 -8.44 -9.04 -4.32
N LEU A 200 -7.37 -9.76 -3.99
CA LEU A 200 -6.93 -10.95 -4.72
C LEU A 200 -6.90 -12.17 -3.80
N CYS A 201 -7.18 -13.32 -4.34
CA CYS A 201 -7.00 -14.62 -3.68
C CYS A 201 -6.88 -15.73 -4.74
N SER A 202 -6.43 -16.92 -4.33
CA SER A 202 -6.40 -18.12 -5.18
C SER A 202 -7.43 -19.17 -4.77
N ASP A 203 -8.11 -18.97 -3.65
CA ASP A 203 -9.18 -19.84 -3.18
C ASP A 203 -10.54 -19.38 -3.76
N LYS A 204 -11.24 -20.31 -4.41
CA LYS A 204 -12.53 -20.03 -5.08
C LYS A 204 -13.64 -19.68 -4.08
N GLU A 205 -13.68 -20.30 -2.92
CA GLU A 205 -14.72 -20.03 -1.91
C GLU A 205 -14.53 -18.64 -1.32
N LEU A 206 -13.27 -18.23 -1.05
CA LEU A 206 -12.95 -16.86 -0.63
C LEU A 206 -13.35 -15.83 -1.70
N TYR A 207 -13.06 -16.12 -2.98
CA TYR A 207 -13.48 -15.26 -4.10
C TYR A 207 -15.00 -15.09 -4.15
N GLU A 208 -15.75 -16.18 -4.08
CA GLU A 208 -17.22 -16.13 -4.13
C GLU A 208 -17.81 -15.34 -2.97
N LYS A 209 -17.25 -15.52 -1.75
CA LYS A 209 -17.62 -14.72 -0.56
C LYS A 209 -17.30 -13.24 -0.76
N ALA A 210 -16.09 -12.92 -1.18
CA ALA A 210 -15.66 -11.53 -1.40
C ALA A 210 -16.50 -10.83 -2.48
N ASN A 211 -16.76 -11.50 -3.60
CA ASN A 211 -17.58 -10.98 -4.69
C ASN A 211 -19.04 -10.73 -4.26
N SER A 212 -19.60 -11.61 -3.43
CA SER A 212 -20.92 -11.42 -2.82
C SER A 212 -20.92 -10.22 -1.86
N LEU A 213 -19.95 -10.15 -0.94
CA LEU A 213 -19.86 -9.14 0.11
C LEU A 213 -19.69 -7.72 -0.47
N ARG A 214 -18.88 -7.53 -1.53
CA ARG A 214 -18.72 -6.22 -2.19
C ARG A 214 -20.04 -5.72 -2.78
N ASN A 215 -20.97 -6.63 -3.10
CA ASN A 215 -22.27 -6.33 -3.71
C ASN A 215 -23.44 -6.63 -2.76
N ARG A 216 -23.39 -6.10 -1.55
CA ARG A 216 -24.45 -6.17 -0.53
C ARG A 216 -24.74 -7.59 -0.01
N GLY A 217 -23.87 -8.57 -0.27
CA GLY A 217 -24.11 -9.96 0.12
C GLY A 217 -25.00 -10.73 -0.85
N ARG A 218 -25.17 -10.23 -2.10
CA ARG A 218 -25.96 -10.88 -3.15
C ARG A 218 -25.38 -12.25 -3.47
N ASP A 219 -26.24 -13.25 -3.53
CA ASP A 219 -25.88 -14.59 -4.02
C ASP A 219 -25.81 -14.58 -5.53
N MET A 220 -24.59 -14.69 -6.07
CA MET A 220 -24.35 -14.64 -7.52
C MET A 220 -24.68 -15.95 -8.22
N SER A 221 -24.94 -17.04 -7.48
CA SER A 221 -25.30 -18.35 -8.02
C SER A 221 -26.81 -18.52 -8.26
N THR A 222 -27.63 -17.62 -7.72
CA THR A 222 -29.09 -17.69 -7.80
C THR A 222 -29.64 -16.72 -8.84
N GLN A 223 -30.81 -17.09 -9.42
CA GLN A 223 -31.57 -16.14 -10.21
C GLN A 223 -32.35 -15.18 -9.31
N GLY A 224 -32.35 -13.88 -9.67
CA GLY A 224 -33.06 -12.84 -8.92
C GLY A 224 -32.15 -12.13 -7.88
N GLU A 225 -32.79 -11.42 -6.95
CA GLU A 225 -32.13 -10.64 -5.91
C GLU A 225 -32.17 -11.37 -4.56
N VAL A 226 -31.35 -12.43 -4.46
CA VAL A 226 -31.20 -13.18 -3.21
C VAL A 226 -29.94 -12.70 -2.51
N TYR A 227 -30.03 -12.41 -1.21
CA TYR A 227 -28.94 -11.94 -0.37
C TYR A 227 -28.69 -12.97 0.73
N SER A 228 -27.61 -13.75 0.58
CA SER A 228 -27.24 -14.82 1.52
C SER A 228 -26.25 -14.38 2.61
N ARG A 229 -25.72 -13.15 2.50
CA ARG A 229 -24.73 -12.57 3.42
C ARG A 229 -25.05 -11.11 3.72
N LEU A 230 -24.54 -10.60 4.82
CA LEU A 230 -24.58 -9.18 5.11
C LEU A 230 -23.34 -8.49 4.49
N GLY A 231 -23.55 -7.89 3.34
CA GLY A 231 -22.49 -7.15 2.62
C GLY A 231 -22.80 -5.65 2.50
N THR A 232 -21.87 -4.92 1.91
CA THR A 232 -21.96 -3.46 1.74
C THR A 232 -21.87 -3.07 0.25
N ASN A 233 -22.03 -1.78 -0.06
CA ASN A 233 -21.87 -1.28 -1.42
C ASN A 233 -20.42 -0.85 -1.66
N ASN A 234 -19.56 -1.81 -1.99
CA ASN A 234 -18.15 -1.61 -2.22
C ASN A 234 -17.74 -1.86 -3.69
N ARG A 235 -18.68 -1.61 -4.61
CA ARG A 235 -18.48 -1.87 -6.03
C ARG A 235 -17.56 -0.85 -6.68
N MET A 236 -16.69 -1.32 -7.60
CA MET A 236 -15.94 -0.49 -8.51
C MET A 236 -16.85 -0.01 -9.66
N THR A 237 -16.62 1.19 -10.16
CA THR A 237 -17.30 1.73 -11.35
C THR A 237 -16.57 1.34 -12.62
N GLU A 238 -17.26 1.36 -13.77
CA GLU A 238 -16.64 1.15 -15.08
C GLU A 238 -15.60 2.23 -15.42
N PHE A 239 -15.84 3.47 -14.98
CA PHE A 239 -14.89 4.57 -15.18
C PHE A 239 -13.57 4.33 -14.42
N ALA A 240 -13.66 3.89 -13.17
CA ALA A 240 -12.49 3.53 -12.37
C ALA A 240 -11.72 2.34 -13.01
N ALA A 241 -12.44 1.34 -13.48
CA ALA A 241 -11.84 0.19 -14.16
C ALA A 241 -11.10 0.59 -15.44
N LEU A 242 -11.66 1.49 -16.27
CA LEU A 242 -10.99 2.01 -17.47
C LEU A 242 -9.69 2.74 -17.12
N LEU A 243 -9.69 3.58 -16.08
CA LEU A 243 -8.46 4.20 -15.58
C LEU A 243 -7.44 3.12 -15.17
N GLY A 244 -7.87 2.10 -14.45
CA GLY A 244 -7.01 0.99 -14.01
C GLY A 244 -6.40 0.20 -15.18
N ILE A 245 -7.18 -0.09 -16.21
CA ILE A 245 -6.72 -0.77 -17.44
C ILE A 245 -5.64 0.06 -18.13
N SER A 246 -5.88 1.36 -18.30
CA SER A 246 -4.93 2.30 -18.90
C SER A 246 -3.63 2.37 -18.10
N GLN A 247 -3.73 2.57 -16.79
CA GLN A 247 -2.57 2.68 -15.89
C GLN A 247 -1.74 1.38 -15.82
N LEU A 248 -2.39 0.21 -15.88
CA LEU A 248 -1.70 -1.08 -15.83
C LEU A 248 -0.81 -1.30 -17.06
N LYS A 249 -1.21 -0.83 -18.25
CA LYS A 249 -0.37 -0.86 -19.46
C LYS A 249 0.93 -0.08 -19.29
N CYS A 250 0.90 1.01 -18.53
CA CYS A 250 2.05 1.90 -18.30
C CYS A 250 2.88 1.54 -17.06
N LEU A 251 2.42 0.59 -16.25
CA LEU A 251 2.97 0.32 -14.91
C LEU A 251 4.46 -0.02 -14.93
N ASN A 252 4.95 -0.79 -15.90
CA ASN A 252 6.36 -1.16 -15.97
C ASN A 252 7.27 0.07 -16.22
N ASP A 253 6.80 1.04 -16.97
CA ASP A 253 7.52 2.30 -17.20
C ASP A 253 7.54 3.15 -15.94
N PHE A 254 6.43 3.22 -15.22
CA PHE A 254 6.35 3.91 -13.93
C PHE A 254 7.33 3.32 -12.90
N LEU A 255 7.39 2.00 -12.80
CA LEU A 255 8.31 1.32 -11.90
C LEU A 255 9.78 1.53 -12.29
N ARG A 256 10.09 1.51 -13.58
CA ARG A 256 11.44 1.76 -14.09
C ARG A 256 11.90 3.17 -13.75
N THR A 257 11.05 4.17 -13.99
CA THR A 257 11.33 5.57 -13.64
C THR A 257 11.61 5.73 -12.15
N ARG A 258 10.76 5.19 -11.29
CA ARG A 258 10.92 5.26 -9.83
C ARG A 258 12.22 4.59 -9.35
N ARG A 259 12.56 3.41 -9.89
CA ARG A 259 13.82 2.72 -9.56
C ARG A 259 15.04 3.51 -10.02
N THR A 260 14.98 4.16 -11.19
CA THR A 260 16.06 5.03 -11.68
C THR A 260 16.25 6.23 -10.74
N ILE A 261 15.18 6.90 -10.32
CA ILE A 261 15.23 8.03 -9.38
C ILE A 261 15.82 7.57 -8.04
N ALA A 262 15.35 6.45 -7.50
CA ALA A 262 15.85 5.89 -6.24
C ALA A 262 17.34 5.54 -6.32
N SER A 263 17.84 5.00 -7.43
CA SER A 263 19.28 4.75 -7.63
C SER A 263 20.09 6.04 -7.58
N ILE A 264 19.62 7.11 -8.23
CA ILE A 264 20.29 8.42 -8.19
C ILE A 264 20.32 8.96 -6.75
N TYR A 265 19.22 8.88 -6.01
CA TYR A 265 19.18 9.32 -4.62
C TYR A 265 20.16 8.52 -3.75
N ASN A 266 20.16 7.18 -3.86
CA ASN A 266 21.08 6.32 -3.12
C ASN A 266 22.54 6.68 -3.41
N GLU A 267 22.93 6.77 -4.68
CA GLU A 267 24.29 7.08 -5.11
C GLU A 267 24.77 8.45 -4.58
N LYS A 268 23.93 9.48 -4.68
CA LYS A 268 24.26 10.83 -4.23
C LYS A 268 24.37 10.95 -2.73
N ILE A 269 23.41 10.37 -1.98
CA ILE A 269 23.44 10.38 -0.50
C ILE A 269 24.65 9.60 -0.02
N GLN A 270 24.94 8.42 -0.55
CA GLN A 270 26.07 7.58 -0.17
C GLN A 270 27.43 8.24 -0.44
N ALA A 271 27.55 8.97 -1.55
CA ALA A 271 28.78 9.69 -1.92
C ALA A 271 28.98 10.99 -1.14
N SER A 272 28.00 11.45 -0.39
CA SER A 272 28.04 12.71 0.34
C SER A 272 28.56 12.55 1.78
N ASN A 273 28.91 13.67 2.41
CA ASN A 273 29.35 13.69 3.82
C ASN A 273 28.19 13.53 4.82
N ILE A 274 26.92 13.49 4.35
CA ILE A 274 25.74 13.27 5.20
C ILE A 274 25.31 11.79 5.25
N SER A 275 26.01 10.88 4.61
CA SER A 275 25.62 9.46 4.51
C SER A 275 25.41 8.75 5.85
N HIS A 276 26.07 9.24 6.91
CA HIS A 276 25.90 8.74 8.28
C HIS A 276 24.70 9.39 9.01
N LEU A 277 24.19 10.53 8.52
CA LEU A 277 23.08 11.29 9.09
C LEU A 277 21.73 11.03 8.42
N ALA A 278 21.75 10.58 7.18
CA ALA A 278 20.55 10.30 6.38
C ALA A 278 20.73 8.97 5.66
N GLN A 279 20.06 7.95 6.17
CA GLN A 279 20.23 6.57 5.69
C GLN A 279 18.98 6.13 4.92
N PRO A 280 19.06 5.97 3.59
CA PRO A 280 18.00 5.34 2.82
C PRO A 280 17.72 3.92 3.31
N VAL A 281 16.46 3.49 3.19
CA VAL A 281 16.07 2.11 3.49
C VAL A 281 16.91 1.14 2.65
N ILE A 282 17.50 0.14 3.31
CA ILE A 282 18.29 -0.89 2.65
C ILE A 282 17.34 -1.91 2.02
N VAL A 283 17.38 -2.01 0.70
CA VAL A 283 16.61 -3.00 -0.05
C VAL A 283 17.45 -4.27 -0.20
N PRO A 284 17.02 -5.43 0.35
CA PRO A 284 17.68 -6.71 0.10
C PRO A 284 17.74 -7.05 -1.38
N GLU A 285 18.81 -7.73 -1.82
CA GLU A 285 19.07 -8.04 -3.24
C GLU A 285 17.94 -8.87 -3.88
N GLU A 286 17.31 -9.74 -3.11
CA GLU A 286 16.21 -10.58 -3.56
C GLU A 286 14.88 -9.83 -3.73
N ILE A 287 14.81 -8.53 -3.36
CA ILE A 287 13.60 -7.71 -3.42
C ILE A 287 13.68 -6.68 -4.53
N ASN A 288 12.69 -6.71 -5.43
CA ASN A 288 12.42 -5.62 -6.36
C ASN A 288 11.46 -4.62 -5.72
N HIS A 289 11.98 -3.53 -5.20
CA HIS A 289 11.20 -2.48 -4.55
C HIS A 289 10.36 -1.69 -5.58
N ALA A 290 9.12 -1.32 -5.23
CA ALA A 290 8.25 -0.52 -6.09
C ALA A 290 8.43 1.00 -5.93
N TYR A 291 8.99 1.45 -4.81
CA TYR A 291 9.24 2.85 -4.48
C TYR A 291 7.97 3.72 -4.59
N TRP A 292 6.92 3.34 -3.87
CA TRP A 292 5.79 4.25 -3.68
C TRP A 292 6.22 5.51 -2.94
N ARG A 293 7.13 5.37 -1.95
CA ARG A 293 7.87 6.44 -1.30
C ARG A 293 9.36 6.11 -1.30
N TYR A 294 10.20 7.13 -1.37
CA TYR A 294 11.63 6.99 -1.10
C TYR A 294 11.88 7.40 0.35
N LEU A 295 12.12 6.42 1.19
CA LEU A 295 12.13 6.54 2.64
C LEU A 295 13.57 6.60 3.16
N ILE A 296 13.84 7.56 4.05
CA ILE A 296 15.13 7.81 4.68
C ILE A 296 14.93 7.79 6.19
N THR A 297 15.87 7.22 6.92
CA THR A 297 16.00 7.38 8.38
C THR A 297 17.02 8.46 8.67
N LEU A 298 16.62 9.50 9.38
CA LEU A 298 17.50 10.59 9.82
C LEU A 298 18.17 10.25 11.15
N ASP A 299 19.39 10.76 11.36
CA ASP A 299 20.04 10.74 12.67
C ASP A 299 19.23 11.59 13.68
N PRO A 300 19.17 11.22 14.96
CA PRO A 300 18.42 11.99 15.97
C PRO A 300 18.87 13.45 16.14
N SER A 301 20.06 13.83 15.69
CA SER A 301 20.55 15.21 15.71
C SER A 301 19.96 16.08 14.60
N ILE A 302 19.29 15.51 13.63
CA ILE A 302 18.75 16.19 12.44
C ILE A 302 17.25 16.46 12.62
N ASP A 303 16.87 17.72 12.52
CA ASP A 303 15.48 18.16 12.55
C ASP A 303 14.87 18.07 11.14
N ARG A 304 13.89 17.17 10.97
CA ARG A 304 13.21 16.95 9.68
C ARG A 304 12.33 18.12 9.26
N GLU A 305 11.79 18.90 10.20
CA GLU A 305 10.98 20.08 9.88
C GLU A 305 11.84 21.16 9.23
N LEU A 306 13.07 21.37 9.70
CA LEU A 306 14.03 22.30 9.08
C LEU A 306 14.40 21.85 7.66
N ILE A 307 14.58 20.53 7.43
CA ILE A 307 14.81 20.02 6.07
C ILE A 307 13.61 20.36 5.17
N LYS A 308 12.40 20.09 5.67
CA LYS A 308 11.17 20.37 4.94
C LYS A 308 11.07 21.84 4.57
N ASP A 309 11.30 22.75 5.51
CA ASP A 309 11.25 24.21 5.28
C ASP A 309 12.28 24.66 4.22
N GLU A 310 13.47 24.07 4.17
CA GLU A 310 14.45 24.35 3.13
C GLU A 310 14.01 23.83 1.76
N LEU A 311 13.47 22.61 1.67
CA LEU A 311 12.99 22.02 0.43
C LEU A 311 11.76 22.77 -0.12
N ASP A 312 10.88 23.24 0.74
CA ASP A 312 9.69 24.00 0.36
C ASP A 312 10.05 25.32 -0.37
N LYS A 313 11.21 25.94 -0.08
CA LYS A 313 11.71 27.15 -0.80
C LYS A 313 11.98 26.89 -2.29
N ASP A 314 12.32 25.64 -2.63
CA ASP A 314 12.56 25.18 -4.00
C ASP A 314 11.36 24.44 -4.60
N ASN A 315 10.18 24.47 -3.95
CA ASN A 315 8.96 23.78 -4.31
C ASN A 315 9.13 22.25 -4.38
N ILE A 316 9.96 21.70 -3.52
CA ILE A 316 10.17 20.26 -3.36
C ILE A 316 9.32 19.79 -2.18
N ALA A 317 8.23 19.07 -2.47
CA ALA A 317 7.40 18.48 -1.44
C ALA A 317 8.13 17.35 -0.72
N SER A 318 7.91 17.25 0.58
CA SER A 318 8.41 16.15 1.41
C SER A 318 7.36 15.78 2.46
N ASP A 319 7.40 14.54 2.92
CA ASP A 319 6.52 14.07 3.98
C ASP A 319 7.23 13.01 4.85
N TRP A 320 6.51 12.48 5.80
CA TRP A 320 6.87 11.29 6.58
C TRP A 320 5.64 10.41 6.73
N ALA A 321 5.76 9.17 6.39
CA ALA A 321 4.67 8.20 6.45
C ALA A 321 5.02 7.14 7.51
N TYR A 322 4.19 6.87 8.47
CA TYR A 322 3.00 7.55 8.96
C TYR A 322 3.22 7.94 10.42
N TYR A 323 3.20 9.19 10.74
CA TYR A 323 3.44 9.65 12.10
C TYR A 323 2.19 10.36 12.66
N PRO A 324 1.83 10.14 13.94
CA PRO A 324 2.37 9.12 14.84
C PRO A 324 1.99 7.68 14.45
N ALA A 325 2.71 6.69 15.02
CA ALA A 325 2.42 5.27 14.82
C ALA A 325 0.94 4.95 15.07
N LEU A 326 0.41 3.95 14.35
CA LEU A 326 -1.03 3.63 14.35
C LEU A 326 -1.62 3.48 15.75
N HIS A 327 -0.95 2.76 16.65
CA HIS A 327 -1.43 2.52 18.02
C HIS A 327 -1.50 3.79 18.88
N LEU A 328 -0.74 4.85 18.51
CA LEU A 328 -0.76 6.16 19.16
C LEU A 328 -1.78 7.13 18.55
N GLN A 329 -2.54 6.73 17.54
CA GLN A 329 -3.63 7.54 17.03
C GLN A 329 -4.72 7.69 18.12
N PRO A 330 -5.32 8.87 18.28
CA PRO A 330 -6.25 9.16 19.39
C PRO A 330 -7.38 8.14 19.56
N TYR A 331 -7.89 7.60 18.44
CA TYR A 331 -8.94 6.59 18.49
C TYR A 331 -8.50 5.30 19.21
N PHE A 332 -7.30 4.78 18.90
CA PHE A 332 -6.79 3.54 19.52
C PHE A 332 -6.36 3.75 20.95
N VAL A 333 -5.72 4.89 21.24
CA VAL A 333 -5.37 5.28 22.61
C VAL A 333 -6.62 5.32 23.49
N GLN A 334 -7.69 5.98 23.05
CA GLN A 334 -8.93 6.09 23.82
C GLN A 334 -9.64 4.74 23.96
N LYS A 335 -9.74 3.96 22.88
CA LYS A 335 -10.50 2.71 22.87
C LYS A 335 -9.83 1.59 23.65
N TYR A 336 -8.50 1.47 23.56
CA TYR A 336 -7.74 0.34 24.12
C TYR A 336 -6.83 0.70 25.29
N GLY A 337 -6.80 1.97 25.72
CA GLY A 337 -5.96 2.42 26.85
C GLY A 337 -4.46 2.34 26.55
N ILE A 338 -4.05 2.49 25.29
CA ILE A 338 -2.66 2.33 24.84
C ILE A 338 -1.86 3.58 25.20
N SER A 339 -0.58 3.38 25.51
CA SER A 339 0.38 4.45 25.76
C SER A 339 1.67 4.27 24.96
N LYS A 340 2.46 5.33 24.84
CA LYS A 340 3.82 5.29 24.29
C LYS A 340 4.64 4.21 25.02
N GLY A 341 5.48 3.49 24.26
CA GLY A 341 6.32 2.40 24.75
C GLY A 341 5.80 1.01 24.42
N LEU A 342 4.61 0.87 23.77
CA LEU A 342 4.09 -0.43 23.32
C LEU A 342 4.92 -0.99 22.14
N CYS A 343 5.30 -0.12 21.19
CA CYS A 343 6.09 -0.47 20.02
C CYS A 343 7.27 0.51 19.88
N PRO A 344 8.28 0.38 20.75
CA PRO A 344 9.33 1.41 20.90
C PRO A 344 10.20 1.58 19.66
N VAL A 345 10.37 0.53 18.85
CA VAL A 345 11.17 0.63 17.62
C VAL A 345 10.44 1.47 16.57
N ALA A 346 9.15 1.23 16.37
CA ALA A 346 8.34 2.03 15.46
C ALA A 346 8.24 3.49 15.95
N GLU A 347 8.01 3.69 17.25
CA GLU A 347 7.88 5.01 17.85
C GLU A 347 9.12 5.88 17.59
N ASP A 348 10.34 5.32 17.79
CA ASP A 348 11.61 6.00 17.49
C ASP A 348 11.80 6.18 15.95
N SER A 349 11.62 5.12 15.18
CA SER A 349 11.88 5.16 13.74
C SER A 349 10.97 6.16 13.02
N LEU A 350 9.70 6.29 13.44
CA LEU A 350 8.74 7.19 12.81
C LEU A 350 8.92 8.65 13.19
N GLU A 351 9.57 8.94 14.31
CA GLU A 351 10.02 10.30 14.64
C GLU A 351 11.13 10.78 13.69
N ARG A 352 11.88 9.85 13.10
CA ARG A 352 13.08 10.10 12.29
C ARG A 352 12.92 9.79 10.81
N ASN A 353 11.77 9.28 10.38
CA ASN A 353 11.57 9.00 8.97
C ASN A 353 11.36 10.29 8.16
N PHE A 354 11.80 10.26 6.92
CA PHE A 354 11.66 11.34 5.96
C PHE A 354 11.50 10.77 4.55
N CYS A 355 10.65 11.37 3.73
CA CYS A 355 10.41 10.93 2.37
C CYS A 355 10.73 12.03 1.37
N LEU A 356 11.54 11.70 0.36
CA LEU A 356 11.73 12.53 -0.82
C LEU A 356 10.70 12.23 -1.90
N PRO A 357 10.36 13.22 -2.76
CA PRO A 357 9.43 13.02 -3.85
C PRO A 357 9.97 12.00 -4.85
N ILE A 358 9.10 11.08 -5.23
CA ILE A 358 9.37 10.07 -6.25
C ILE A 358 8.07 9.77 -7.00
N ASN A 359 8.01 10.11 -8.29
CA ASN A 359 6.81 9.87 -9.08
C ASN A 359 7.16 9.63 -10.56
N SER A 360 6.18 9.24 -11.36
CA SER A 360 6.38 8.79 -12.73
C SER A 360 6.60 9.91 -13.75
N THR A 361 6.47 11.18 -13.35
CA THR A 361 6.71 12.34 -14.22
C THR A 361 8.10 12.93 -14.07
N MET A 362 8.87 12.52 -13.05
CA MET A 362 10.23 13.00 -12.81
C MET A 362 11.21 12.35 -13.77
N ASN A 363 12.20 13.12 -14.19
CA ASN A 363 13.36 12.65 -14.96
C ASN A 363 14.63 12.60 -14.10
N LYS A 364 15.78 12.33 -14.71
CA LYS A 364 17.07 12.23 -14.01
C LYS A 364 17.56 13.57 -13.48
N GLU A 365 17.34 14.64 -14.22
CA GLU A 365 17.71 16.01 -13.84
C GLU A 365 16.90 16.48 -12.63
N ASP A 366 15.61 16.13 -12.58
CA ASP A 366 14.73 16.38 -11.44
C ASP A 366 15.25 15.64 -10.19
N ALA A 367 15.60 14.37 -10.34
CA ALA A 367 16.14 13.58 -9.24
C ALA A 367 17.47 14.15 -8.70
N LEU A 368 18.38 14.56 -9.59
CA LEU A 368 19.64 15.19 -9.19
C LEU A 368 19.39 16.48 -8.41
N PHE A 369 18.51 17.35 -8.93
CA PHE A 369 18.18 18.59 -8.26
C PHE A 369 17.60 18.37 -6.86
N VAL A 370 16.60 17.48 -6.74
CA VAL A 370 15.95 17.18 -5.47
C VAL A 370 16.95 16.67 -4.43
N VAL A 371 17.80 15.70 -4.80
CA VAL A 371 18.74 15.12 -3.84
C VAL A 371 19.86 16.10 -3.46
N GLU A 372 20.29 16.98 -4.35
CA GLU A 372 21.27 18.02 -4.05
C GLU A 372 20.71 19.07 -3.08
N CYS A 373 19.45 19.48 -3.23
CA CYS A 373 18.77 20.35 -2.28
C CYS A 373 18.62 19.66 -0.91
N PHE A 374 18.24 18.39 -0.88
CA PHE A 374 18.17 17.60 0.36
C PHE A 374 19.54 17.52 1.08
N ILE A 375 20.61 17.19 0.35
CA ILE A 375 21.96 17.12 0.94
C ILE A 375 22.35 18.48 1.54
N LYS A 376 22.11 19.58 0.84
CA LYS A 376 22.38 20.95 1.36
C LYS A 376 21.56 21.27 2.60
N ALA A 377 20.28 20.88 2.62
CA ALA A 377 19.41 21.11 3.78
C ALA A 377 19.90 20.38 5.04
N VAL A 378 20.37 19.13 4.89
CA VAL A 378 20.96 18.37 5.99
C VAL A 378 22.31 18.99 6.42
N GLN A 379 23.17 19.35 5.46
CA GLN A 379 24.47 20.01 5.74
C GLN A 379 24.32 21.34 6.49
N GLY A 380 23.25 22.08 6.20
CA GLY A 380 22.95 23.36 6.86
C GLY A 380 22.67 23.24 8.37
N GLN A 381 22.51 22.01 8.89
CA GLN A 381 22.28 21.74 10.31
C GLN A 381 23.55 21.27 11.04
N LEU A 382 24.69 21.13 10.33
CA LEU A 382 25.99 20.78 10.89
C LEU A 382 26.78 22.01 11.29
#